data_452fcde4ca2559408ecc9734f0b075fa
#
_entry.id   452fcde4ca2559408ecc9734f0b075fa
#
_cell.length_a   1.000
_cell.length_b   1.000
_cell.length_c   1.000
_cell.angle_alpha   90.00
_cell.angle_beta   90.00
_cell.angle_gamma   90.00
#
_symmetry.space_group_name_H-M   'P 1'
#
loop_
_entity.id
_entity.type
_entity.pdbx_description
1 polymer ?
#
loop_
_entity_poly.entity_id
_entity_poly.type
_entity_poly.pdbx_seq_one_letter_code
_entity_poly.pdbx_strand_id
1 'polypeptide(L)'
;MWQLDWSKLAEVLTYNAKQPMIFSSGLFLFLFLGFSLIYMLLQKKDTARILFVTLFSYYFYYKSSGFYFFLLGVVTVTDFLLAGRMANTETQWKRRVLLLASLGINLGLLCYFKYTNFFYQILAPLWNGKFQPLDIFLPVGISFFTFQSLSYTIDVYRRELVPLNRLLDYTFYAVYYKQLTLPTKLKNYIKLVAV
;
A
#
# COMPACT_ATOMS: atom_id res chain seq x y z
N MET A 1 32.59 8.01 -27.50
CA MET A 1 32.52 6.93 -26.50
C MET A 1 31.57 7.40 -25.41
N TRP A 2 30.35 6.92 -25.37
CA TRP A 2 29.35 7.34 -24.37
C TRP A 2 29.73 6.70 -23.05
N GLN A 3 30.42 7.44 -22.19
CA GLN A 3 30.61 7.00 -20.80
C GLN A 3 29.28 7.16 -20.08
N LEU A 4 28.64 6.04 -19.79
CA LEU A 4 27.50 5.99 -18.86
C LEU A 4 27.98 6.49 -17.51
N ASP A 5 27.55 7.67 -17.14
CA ASP A 5 27.86 8.31 -15.86
C ASP A 5 27.01 7.65 -14.77
N TRP A 6 27.58 6.62 -14.14
CA TRP A 6 26.90 5.81 -13.11
C TRP A 6 26.45 6.66 -11.92
N SER A 7 27.13 7.80 -11.66
CA SER A 7 26.76 8.71 -10.58
C SER A 7 25.44 9.41 -10.91
N LYS A 8 25.24 9.86 -12.13
CA LYS A 8 23.98 10.47 -12.59
C LYS A 8 22.83 9.47 -12.63
N LEU A 9 23.11 8.21 -13.04
CA LEU A 9 22.11 7.15 -12.98
C LEU A 9 21.67 6.84 -11.54
N ALA A 10 22.63 6.77 -10.61
CA ALA A 10 22.33 6.57 -9.20
C ALA A 10 21.49 7.72 -8.62
N GLU A 11 21.83 8.98 -8.96
CA GLU A 11 21.06 10.16 -8.55
C GLU A 11 19.63 10.14 -9.09
N VAL A 12 19.47 9.78 -10.36
CA VAL A 12 18.15 9.66 -10.98
C VAL A 12 17.31 8.53 -10.36
N LEU A 13 17.94 7.46 -9.88
CA LEU A 13 17.25 6.30 -9.28
C LEU A 13 17.00 6.44 -7.78
N THR A 14 17.65 7.38 -7.07
CA THR A 14 17.42 7.65 -5.65
C THR A 14 16.25 8.61 -5.43
N TYR A 15 15.69 8.59 -4.22
CA TYR A 15 14.61 9.51 -3.84
C TYR A 15 15.10 10.94 -3.78
N ASN A 16 14.37 11.86 -4.39
CA ASN A 16 14.61 13.30 -4.28
C ASN A 16 13.31 14.00 -3.84
N ALA A 17 13.32 14.59 -2.64
CA ALA A 17 12.16 15.27 -2.08
C ALA A 17 11.70 16.50 -2.90
N LYS A 18 12.63 17.12 -3.65
CA LYS A 18 12.30 18.28 -4.51
C LYS A 18 11.65 17.88 -5.84
N GLN A 19 11.85 16.64 -6.26
CA GLN A 19 11.31 16.11 -7.51
C GLN A 19 10.78 14.68 -7.30
N PRO A 20 9.66 14.49 -6.57
CA PRO A 20 9.06 13.18 -6.41
C PRO A 20 8.62 12.64 -7.76
N MET A 21 8.76 11.31 -7.96
CA MET A 21 8.33 10.68 -9.20
C MET A 21 6.81 10.72 -9.31
N ILE A 22 6.32 11.33 -10.38
CA ILE A 22 4.90 11.36 -10.74
C ILE A 22 4.69 10.53 -12.02
N PHE A 23 3.48 10.04 -12.24
CA PHE A 23 3.11 9.24 -13.43
C PHE A 23 3.34 9.96 -14.76
N SER A 24 3.35 11.29 -14.76
CA SER A 24 3.61 12.12 -15.94
C SER A 24 5.10 12.38 -16.20
N SER A 25 6.00 11.89 -15.37
CA SER A 25 7.45 12.10 -15.57
C SER A 25 7.98 11.21 -16.70
N GLY A 26 8.87 11.75 -17.55
CA GLY A 26 9.52 10.98 -18.61
C GLY A 26 10.28 9.76 -18.07
N LEU A 27 10.90 9.90 -16.88
CA LEU A 27 11.57 8.80 -16.20
C LEU A 27 10.62 7.65 -15.88
N PHE A 28 9.38 7.97 -15.42
CA PHE A 28 8.35 6.93 -15.18
C PHE A 28 8.03 6.17 -16.47
N LEU A 29 7.91 6.87 -17.60
CA LEU A 29 7.61 6.25 -18.91
C LEU A 29 8.69 5.22 -19.30
N PHE A 30 9.96 5.58 -19.18
CA PHE A 30 11.07 4.66 -19.50
C PHE A 30 11.11 3.47 -18.55
N LEU A 31 10.94 3.70 -17.25
CA LEU A 31 10.88 2.62 -16.25
C LEU A 31 9.67 1.71 -16.47
N PHE A 32 8.51 2.28 -16.83
CA PHE A 32 7.30 1.51 -17.11
C PHE A 32 7.43 0.68 -18.39
N LEU A 33 8.11 1.20 -19.41
CA LEU A 33 8.39 0.45 -20.62
C LEU A 33 9.31 -0.74 -20.33
N GLY A 34 10.39 -0.53 -19.59
CA GLY A 34 11.27 -1.60 -19.12
C GLY A 34 10.54 -2.62 -18.24
N PHE A 35 9.68 -2.14 -17.32
CA PHE A 35 8.81 -2.98 -16.50
C PHE A 35 7.90 -3.86 -17.37
N SER A 36 7.25 -3.27 -18.38
CA SER A 36 6.33 -4.00 -19.25
C SER A 36 7.02 -5.08 -20.06
N LEU A 37 8.23 -4.82 -20.53
CA LEU A 37 9.04 -5.83 -21.24
C LEU A 37 9.40 -7.00 -20.32
N ILE A 38 9.91 -6.74 -19.12
CA ILE A 38 10.25 -7.78 -18.15
C ILE A 38 9.00 -8.54 -17.72
N TYR A 39 7.88 -7.85 -17.49
CA TYR A 39 6.59 -8.48 -17.16
C TYR A 39 6.13 -9.46 -18.22
N MET A 40 6.29 -9.13 -19.51
CA MET A 40 6.00 -10.03 -20.62
C MET A 40 6.92 -11.27 -20.63
N LEU A 41 8.20 -11.11 -20.31
CA LEU A 41 9.14 -12.24 -20.24
C LEU A 41 8.81 -13.19 -19.07
N LEU A 42 8.20 -12.69 -17.99
CA LEU A 42 7.84 -13.45 -16.80
C LEU A 42 6.48 -14.15 -16.88
N GLN A 43 5.76 -14.10 -18.01
CA GLN A 43 4.41 -14.64 -18.16
C GLN A 43 4.27 -16.13 -17.77
N LYS A 44 5.33 -16.91 -17.90
CA LYS A 44 5.33 -18.35 -17.58
C LYS A 44 5.60 -18.68 -16.10
N LYS A 45 5.92 -17.67 -15.26
CA LYS A 45 6.31 -17.87 -13.85
C LYS A 45 5.50 -16.96 -12.94
N ASP A 46 4.32 -17.41 -12.48
CA ASP A 46 3.40 -16.59 -11.71
C ASP A 46 4.01 -15.99 -10.45
N THR A 47 4.72 -16.79 -9.64
CA THR A 47 5.37 -16.30 -8.41
C THR A 47 6.42 -15.23 -8.71
N ALA A 48 7.24 -15.42 -9.74
CA ALA A 48 8.27 -14.44 -10.12
C ALA A 48 7.63 -13.15 -10.65
N ARG A 49 6.52 -13.28 -11.39
CA ARG A 49 5.74 -12.15 -11.88
C ARG A 49 5.15 -11.32 -10.74
N ILE A 50 4.51 -11.99 -9.75
CA ILE A 50 3.95 -11.35 -8.56
C ILE A 50 5.04 -10.64 -7.77
N LEU A 51 6.17 -11.30 -7.53
CA LEU A 51 7.32 -10.71 -6.84
C LEU A 51 7.86 -9.48 -7.56
N PHE A 52 8.04 -9.58 -8.88
CA PHE A 52 8.55 -8.47 -9.70
C PHE A 52 7.63 -7.25 -9.67
N VAL A 53 6.31 -7.45 -9.83
CA VAL A 53 5.31 -6.37 -9.74
C VAL A 53 5.32 -5.73 -8.36
N THR A 54 5.37 -6.54 -7.30
CA THR A 54 5.42 -6.06 -5.92
C THR A 54 6.67 -5.21 -5.67
N LEU A 55 7.85 -5.70 -6.05
CA LEU A 55 9.11 -4.96 -5.89
C LEU A 55 9.12 -3.65 -6.68
N PHE A 56 8.65 -3.67 -7.92
CA PHE A 56 8.54 -2.46 -8.74
C PHE A 56 7.60 -1.44 -8.12
N SER A 57 6.48 -1.89 -7.57
CA SER A 57 5.51 -1.01 -6.91
C SER A 57 6.07 -0.40 -5.62
N TYR A 58 6.81 -1.17 -4.81
CA TYR A 58 7.51 -0.64 -3.64
C TYR A 58 8.61 0.35 -4.02
N TYR A 59 9.35 0.07 -5.09
CA TYR A 59 10.34 1.00 -5.63
C TYR A 59 9.69 2.31 -6.10
N PHE A 60 8.58 2.23 -6.84
CA PHE A 60 7.82 3.41 -7.26
C PHE A 60 7.32 4.21 -6.06
N TYR A 61 6.81 3.52 -5.03
CA TYR A 61 6.35 4.16 -3.80
C TYR A 61 7.49 4.83 -3.04
N TYR A 62 8.67 4.20 -2.98
CA TYR A 62 9.89 4.80 -2.44
C TYR A 62 10.26 6.07 -3.19
N LYS A 63 10.26 6.05 -4.52
CA LYS A 63 10.57 7.21 -5.36
C LYS A 63 9.55 8.35 -5.23
N SER A 64 8.31 8.02 -4.89
CA SER A 64 7.20 8.98 -4.76
C SER A 64 7.08 9.56 -3.36
N SER A 65 7.32 8.76 -2.32
CA SER A 65 7.04 9.10 -0.92
C SER A 65 8.23 8.90 0.02
N GLY A 66 9.41 8.57 -0.48
CA GLY A 66 10.62 8.35 0.32
C GLY A 66 10.45 7.21 1.31
N PHE A 67 10.92 7.41 2.54
CA PHE A 67 10.90 6.39 3.59
C PHE A 67 9.50 5.94 4.03
N TYR A 68 8.44 6.63 3.63
CA TYR A 68 7.06 6.24 3.95
C TYR A 68 6.63 4.93 3.29
N PHE A 69 7.42 4.35 2.39
CA PHE A 69 7.19 2.99 1.88
C PHE A 69 7.23 1.92 2.99
N PHE A 70 7.99 2.15 4.09
CA PHE A 70 7.96 1.28 5.26
C PHE A 70 6.58 1.26 5.93
N LEU A 71 5.89 2.40 5.95
CA LEU A 71 4.54 2.47 6.51
C LEU A 71 3.59 1.51 5.76
N LEU A 72 3.65 1.52 4.43
CA LEU A 72 2.89 0.59 3.61
C LEU A 72 3.21 -0.86 3.96
N GLY A 73 4.51 -1.19 4.12
CA GLY A 73 4.96 -2.53 4.53
C GLY A 73 4.43 -2.95 5.90
N VAL A 74 4.55 -2.07 6.90
CA VAL A 74 4.07 -2.34 8.27
C VAL A 74 2.57 -2.57 8.29
N VAL A 75 1.78 -1.71 7.64
CA VAL A 75 0.32 -1.87 7.55
C VAL A 75 -0.05 -3.18 6.85
N THR A 76 0.60 -3.48 5.73
CA THR A 76 0.38 -4.73 4.98
C THR A 76 0.64 -5.96 5.84
N VAL A 77 1.76 -6.01 6.56
CA VAL A 77 2.08 -7.15 7.44
C VAL A 77 1.08 -7.24 8.60
N THR A 78 0.75 -6.11 9.21
CA THR A 78 -0.19 -6.06 10.35
C THR A 78 -1.56 -6.59 9.95
N ASP A 79 -2.11 -6.11 8.84
CA ASP A 79 -3.44 -6.54 8.38
C ASP A 79 -3.45 -7.98 7.93
N PHE A 80 -2.39 -8.46 7.27
CA PHE A 80 -2.23 -9.88 6.94
C PHE A 80 -2.28 -10.76 8.19
N LEU A 81 -1.53 -10.40 9.25
CA LEU A 81 -1.51 -11.16 10.50
C LEU A 81 -2.85 -11.11 11.24
N LEU A 82 -3.49 -9.94 11.28
CA LEU A 82 -4.79 -9.78 11.94
C LEU A 82 -5.89 -10.55 11.21
N ALA A 83 -5.92 -10.47 9.87
CA ALA A 83 -6.88 -11.20 9.05
C ALA A 83 -6.70 -12.72 9.18
N GLY A 84 -5.46 -13.21 9.15
CA GLY A 84 -5.17 -14.63 9.34
C GLY A 84 -5.61 -15.15 10.72
N ARG A 85 -5.31 -14.40 11.79
CA ARG A 85 -5.76 -14.73 13.15
C ARG A 85 -7.28 -14.68 13.29
N MET A 86 -7.91 -13.71 12.65
CA MET A 86 -9.37 -13.55 12.68
C MET A 86 -10.10 -14.72 12.01
N ALA A 87 -9.56 -15.24 10.91
CA ALA A 87 -10.13 -16.38 10.22
C ALA A 87 -10.07 -17.67 11.04
N ASN A 88 -8.95 -17.88 11.76
CA ASN A 88 -8.73 -19.06 12.61
C ASN A 88 -9.40 -18.94 14.00
N THR A 89 -10.08 -17.84 14.28
CA THR A 89 -10.72 -17.62 15.58
C THR A 89 -12.22 -17.86 15.47
N GLU A 90 -12.76 -18.77 16.29
CA GLU A 90 -14.20 -19.07 16.32
C GLU A 90 -14.98 -18.10 17.20
N THR A 91 -14.38 -17.60 18.27
CA THR A 91 -15.02 -16.72 19.25
C THR A 91 -15.33 -15.36 18.64
N GLN A 92 -16.61 -15.02 18.54
CA GLN A 92 -17.09 -13.75 17.95
C GLN A 92 -16.49 -12.50 18.61
N TRP A 93 -16.35 -12.51 19.94
CA TRP A 93 -15.75 -11.37 20.65
C TRP A 93 -14.31 -11.14 20.22
N LYS A 94 -13.48 -12.19 20.16
CA LYS A 94 -12.07 -12.08 19.72
C LYS A 94 -11.97 -11.60 18.28
N ARG A 95 -12.87 -12.07 17.40
CA ARG A 95 -12.92 -11.61 16.02
C ARG A 95 -13.25 -10.11 15.92
N ARG A 96 -14.20 -9.61 16.74
CA ARG A 96 -14.54 -8.19 16.80
C ARG A 96 -13.34 -7.35 17.28
N VAL A 97 -12.63 -7.81 18.31
CA VAL A 97 -11.43 -7.11 18.80
C VAL A 97 -10.34 -7.04 17.72
N LEU A 98 -10.08 -8.12 16.99
CA LEU A 98 -9.10 -8.14 15.89
C LEU A 98 -9.53 -7.20 14.74
N LEU A 99 -10.80 -7.16 14.41
CA LEU A 99 -11.33 -6.22 13.42
C LEU A 99 -11.15 -4.77 13.89
N LEU A 100 -11.53 -4.46 15.14
CA LEU A 100 -11.39 -3.11 15.69
C LEU A 100 -9.91 -2.68 15.79
N ALA A 101 -9.00 -3.62 16.05
CA ALA A 101 -7.57 -3.34 16.03
C ALA A 101 -7.09 -2.96 14.62
N SER A 102 -7.47 -3.71 13.59
CA SER A 102 -7.13 -3.37 12.20
C SER A 102 -7.74 -2.03 11.79
N LEU A 103 -9.03 -1.80 12.10
CA LEU A 103 -9.70 -0.52 11.85
C LEU A 103 -8.97 0.63 12.56
N GLY A 104 -8.63 0.45 13.84
CA GLY A 104 -7.94 1.47 14.65
C GLY A 104 -6.57 1.83 14.09
N ILE A 105 -5.77 0.84 13.67
CA ILE A 105 -4.45 1.07 13.06
C ILE A 105 -4.60 1.81 11.73
N ASN A 106 -5.44 1.31 10.84
CA ASN A 106 -5.61 1.88 9.50
C ASN A 106 -6.20 3.29 9.54
N LEU A 107 -7.31 3.48 10.26
CA LEU A 107 -7.95 4.79 10.39
C LEU A 107 -7.11 5.73 11.24
N GLY A 108 -6.43 5.24 12.28
CA GLY A 108 -5.52 6.04 13.09
C GLY A 108 -4.37 6.63 12.27
N LEU A 109 -3.73 5.82 11.43
CA LEU A 109 -2.71 6.29 10.50
C LEU A 109 -3.27 7.30 9.49
N LEU A 110 -4.45 7.03 8.93
CA LEU A 110 -5.11 7.95 8.02
C LEU A 110 -5.43 9.28 8.70
N CYS A 111 -5.95 9.24 9.92
CA CYS A 111 -6.24 10.43 10.74
C CYS A 111 -4.95 11.21 11.02
N TYR A 112 -3.89 10.51 11.41
CA TYR A 112 -2.61 11.15 11.71
C TYR A 112 -2.03 11.88 10.49
N PHE A 113 -1.93 11.24 9.34
CA PHE A 113 -1.29 11.86 8.17
C PHE A 113 -2.18 12.88 7.45
N LYS A 114 -3.48 12.64 7.38
CA LYS A 114 -4.37 13.45 6.57
C LYS A 114 -5.15 14.49 7.36
N TYR A 115 -5.54 14.18 8.61
CA TYR A 115 -6.49 14.98 9.35
C TYR A 115 -5.90 15.67 10.60
N THR A 116 -4.62 15.47 10.94
CA THR A 116 -4.00 16.11 12.11
C THR A 116 -4.08 17.63 12.04
N ASN A 117 -3.70 18.24 10.93
CA ASN A 117 -3.77 19.70 10.78
C ASN A 117 -5.21 20.22 10.85
N PHE A 118 -6.16 19.47 10.30
CA PHE A 118 -7.57 19.81 10.38
C PHE A 118 -8.08 19.80 11.83
N PHE A 119 -7.81 18.74 12.58
CA PHE A 119 -8.19 18.66 13.99
C PHE A 119 -7.46 19.71 14.83
N TYR A 120 -6.18 19.94 14.57
CA TYR A 120 -5.42 20.95 15.26
C TYR A 120 -5.97 22.35 15.01
N GLN A 121 -6.37 22.68 13.79
CA GLN A 121 -7.03 23.95 13.46
C GLN A 121 -8.34 24.16 14.21
N ILE A 122 -9.15 23.11 14.35
CA ILE A 122 -10.44 23.17 15.08
C ILE A 122 -10.22 23.30 16.58
N LEU A 123 -9.21 22.61 17.12
CA LEU A 123 -8.96 22.57 18.57
C LEU A 123 -8.11 23.73 19.08
N ALA A 124 -7.29 24.36 18.23
CA ALA A 124 -6.41 25.45 18.63
C ALA A 124 -7.14 26.61 19.36
N PRO A 125 -8.34 27.04 18.95
CA PRO A 125 -9.06 28.09 19.65
C PRO A 125 -9.46 27.72 21.09
N LEU A 126 -9.65 26.43 21.41
CA LEU A 126 -10.00 25.96 22.75
C LEU A 126 -8.86 26.12 23.76
N TRP A 127 -7.61 26.19 23.30
CA TRP A 127 -6.42 26.40 24.13
C TRP A 127 -5.81 27.80 23.99
N ASN A 128 -6.53 28.77 23.46
CA ASN A 128 -6.01 30.13 23.15
C ASN A 128 -4.70 30.10 22.32
N GLY A 129 -4.45 29.01 21.60
CA GLY A 129 -3.26 28.80 20.78
C GLY A 129 -3.42 29.40 19.39
N LYS A 130 -2.34 29.96 18.83
CA LYS A 130 -2.27 30.31 17.42
C LYS A 130 -2.08 29.03 16.62
N PHE A 131 -2.92 28.78 15.63
CA PHE A 131 -2.74 27.67 14.70
C PHE A 131 -1.47 27.86 13.89
N GLN A 132 -0.56 26.90 13.99
CA GLN A 132 0.58 26.77 13.08
C GLN A 132 0.49 25.39 12.43
N PRO A 133 0.38 25.32 11.09
CA PRO A 133 0.30 24.03 10.41
C PRO A 133 1.55 23.22 10.66
N LEU A 134 1.38 21.97 11.04
CA LEU A 134 2.47 21.01 11.15
C LEU A 134 2.87 20.57 9.74
N ASP A 135 4.18 20.54 9.47
CA ASP A 135 4.72 20.04 8.20
C ASP A 135 4.70 18.49 8.19
N ILE A 136 3.48 17.95 8.04
CA ILE A 136 3.27 16.50 7.95
C ILE A 136 3.22 16.13 6.47
N PHE A 137 4.25 15.41 6.02
CA PHE A 137 4.26 14.87 4.67
C PHE A 137 3.15 13.83 4.50
N LEU A 138 2.26 14.05 3.53
CA LEU A 138 1.17 13.13 3.21
C LEU A 138 1.66 12.08 2.19
N PRO A 139 1.84 10.81 2.59
CA PRO A 139 2.25 9.76 1.67
C PRO A 139 1.24 9.57 0.54
N VAL A 140 1.74 9.43 -0.68
CA VAL A 140 0.89 9.28 -1.87
C VAL A 140 0.04 8.02 -1.75
N GLY A 141 -1.28 8.16 -1.92
CA GLY A 141 -2.20 7.02 -1.91
C GLY A 141 -2.55 6.44 -0.54
N ILE A 142 -2.17 7.09 0.58
CA ILE A 142 -2.47 6.60 1.95
C ILE A 142 -3.96 6.26 2.14
N SER A 143 -4.87 7.13 1.71
CA SER A 143 -6.30 6.88 1.81
C SER A 143 -6.72 5.65 1.03
N PHE A 144 -6.08 5.44 -0.11
CA PHE A 144 -6.44 4.37 -1.03
C PHE A 144 -6.07 2.99 -0.47
N PHE A 145 -4.81 2.81 -0.06
CA PHE A 145 -4.39 1.53 0.51
C PHE A 145 -5.06 1.25 1.85
N THR A 146 -5.35 2.29 2.65
CA THR A 146 -6.12 2.15 3.89
C THR A 146 -7.51 1.57 3.63
N PHE A 147 -8.28 2.15 2.72
CA PHE A 147 -9.62 1.62 2.42
C PHE A 147 -9.59 0.25 1.78
N GLN A 148 -8.59 -0.06 0.98
CA GLN A 148 -8.41 -1.38 0.39
C GLN A 148 -8.12 -2.43 1.45
N SER A 149 -7.22 -2.14 2.39
CA SER A 149 -6.89 -2.98 3.52
C SER A 149 -8.10 -3.22 4.42
N LEU A 150 -8.86 -2.16 4.70
CA LEU A 150 -10.09 -2.24 5.49
C LEU A 150 -11.15 -3.11 4.81
N SER A 151 -11.36 -2.94 3.50
CA SER A 151 -12.31 -3.78 2.74
C SER A 151 -11.95 -5.25 2.87
N TYR A 152 -10.69 -5.61 2.65
CA TYR A 152 -10.22 -6.99 2.81
C TYR A 152 -10.48 -7.54 4.23
N THR A 153 -10.11 -6.78 5.26
CA THR A 153 -10.26 -7.21 6.65
C THR A 153 -11.72 -7.37 7.05
N ILE A 154 -12.61 -6.49 6.55
CA ILE A 154 -14.05 -6.59 6.75
C ILE A 154 -14.62 -7.82 6.06
N ASP A 155 -14.21 -8.12 4.83
CA ASP A 155 -14.68 -9.28 4.07
C ASP A 155 -14.25 -10.61 4.74
N VAL A 156 -13.02 -10.67 5.27
CA VAL A 156 -12.55 -11.79 6.08
C VAL A 156 -13.37 -11.92 7.38
N TYR A 157 -13.68 -10.79 8.05
CA TYR A 157 -14.53 -10.80 9.24
C TYR A 157 -15.94 -11.35 8.93
N ARG A 158 -16.53 -10.95 7.81
CA ARG A 158 -17.86 -11.38 7.36
C ARG A 158 -17.86 -12.83 6.85
N ARG A 159 -16.69 -13.46 6.74
CA ARG A 159 -16.48 -14.78 6.13
C ARG A 159 -16.87 -14.84 4.65
N GLU A 160 -16.90 -13.71 3.98
CA GLU A 160 -17.12 -13.63 2.54
C GLU A 160 -15.85 -13.95 1.75
N LEU A 161 -14.70 -13.80 2.41
CA LEU A 161 -13.38 -14.00 1.81
C LEU A 161 -12.52 -14.91 2.71
N VAL A 162 -11.89 -15.91 2.10
CA VAL A 162 -10.87 -16.72 2.78
C VAL A 162 -9.56 -15.93 2.79
N PRO A 163 -8.87 -15.82 3.95
CA PRO A 163 -7.64 -15.06 4.01
C PRO A 163 -6.56 -15.68 3.13
N LEU A 164 -5.75 -14.83 2.54
CA LEU A 164 -4.61 -15.26 1.74
C LEU A 164 -3.55 -15.91 2.64
N ASN A 165 -3.01 -17.05 2.20
CA ASN A 165 -2.06 -17.84 2.99
C ASN A 165 -0.62 -17.31 2.89
N ARG A 166 -0.29 -16.58 1.81
CA ARG A 166 1.06 -16.06 1.57
C ARG A 166 1.07 -14.55 1.69
N LEU A 167 2.01 -14.03 2.48
CA LEU A 167 2.20 -12.58 2.61
C LEU A 167 2.44 -11.90 1.26
N LEU A 168 3.16 -12.58 0.34
CA LEU A 168 3.44 -12.07 -0.99
C LEU A 168 2.16 -11.80 -1.80
N ASP A 169 1.19 -12.73 -1.73
CA ASP A 169 -0.09 -12.59 -2.44
C ASP A 169 -0.93 -11.45 -1.85
N TYR A 170 -0.89 -11.30 -0.53
CA TYR A 170 -1.55 -10.18 0.13
C TYR A 170 -0.87 -8.83 -0.18
N THR A 171 0.45 -8.79 -0.22
CA THR A 171 1.20 -7.59 -0.60
C THR A 171 0.90 -7.20 -2.04
N PHE A 172 0.85 -8.18 -2.94
CA PHE A 172 0.42 -7.96 -4.33
C PHE A 172 -1.02 -7.44 -4.40
N TYR A 173 -1.93 -8.02 -3.64
CA TYR A 173 -3.31 -7.53 -3.51
C TYR A 173 -3.34 -6.08 -3.03
N ALA A 174 -2.63 -5.74 -1.95
CA ALA A 174 -2.61 -4.41 -1.36
C ALA A 174 -2.09 -3.32 -2.32
N VAL A 175 -1.15 -3.68 -3.20
CA VAL A 175 -0.49 -2.74 -4.11
C VAL A 175 -1.14 -2.72 -5.50
N TYR A 176 -1.53 -3.87 -6.04
CA TYR A 176 -1.98 -4.01 -7.44
C TYR A 176 -3.49 -3.80 -7.62
N TYR A 177 -4.30 -4.02 -6.59
CA TYR A 177 -5.76 -4.12 -6.71
C TYR A 177 -6.50 -2.80 -7.01
N LYS A 178 -5.79 -1.79 -7.48
CA LYS A 178 -6.35 -0.47 -7.85
C LYS A 178 -7.40 -0.52 -8.96
N GLN A 179 -7.51 -1.61 -9.72
CA GLN A 179 -8.33 -1.64 -10.94
C GLN A 179 -9.52 -2.62 -10.95
N LEU A 180 -9.72 -3.43 -9.93
CA LEU A 180 -10.78 -4.45 -9.93
C LEU A 180 -11.88 -4.10 -8.92
N THR A 181 -12.69 -3.13 -9.26
CA THR A 181 -13.89 -2.70 -8.52
C THR A 181 -15.09 -3.66 -8.64
N LEU A 182 -14.88 -4.92 -9.00
CA LEU A 182 -15.97 -5.88 -9.13
C LEU A 182 -15.80 -7.07 -8.16
N PRO A 183 -16.69 -7.22 -7.15
CA PRO A 183 -16.62 -8.29 -6.15
C PRO A 183 -16.60 -9.71 -6.73
N THR A 184 -17.19 -9.90 -7.89
CA THR A 184 -17.25 -11.19 -8.61
C THR A 184 -15.91 -11.62 -9.21
N LYS A 185 -15.09 -10.70 -9.67
CA LYS A 185 -13.75 -11.03 -10.20
C LYS A 185 -12.75 -11.33 -9.09
N LEU A 186 -12.90 -10.72 -7.91
CA LEU A 186 -12.07 -10.98 -6.74
C LEU A 186 -12.17 -12.45 -6.31
N LYS A 187 -13.39 -12.99 -6.19
CA LYS A 187 -13.62 -14.40 -5.86
C LYS A 187 -12.93 -15.36 -6.84
N ASN A 188 -12.90 -15.03 -8.12
CA ASN A 188 -12.28 -15.87 -9.14
C ASN A 188 -10.75 -15.75 -9.16
N TYR A 189 -10.21 -14.56 -8.88
CA TYR A 189 -8.75 -14.36 -8.85
C TYR A 189 -8.13 -15.01 -7.60
N ILE A 190 -8.77 -14.91 -6.46
CA ILE A 190 -8.33 -15.58 -5.23
C ILE A 190 -8.42 -17.11 -5.36
N LYS A 191 -9.43 -17.63 -6.04
CA LYS A 191 -9.50 -19.06 -6.39
C LYS A 191 -8.37 -19.50 -7.31
N LEU A 192 -7.91 -18.66 -8.24
CA LEU A 192 -6.80 -18.95 -9.16
C LEU A 192 -5.44 -18.93 -8.48
N VAL A 193 -5.26 -18.12 -7.44
CA VAL A 193 -4.00 -18.01 -6.67
C VAL A 193 -3.95 -19.02 -5.53
N ALA A 194 -5.10 -19.56 -5.10
CA ALA A 194 -5.21 -20.54 -4.01
C ALA A 194 -5.17 -22.01 -4.50
N VAL A 195 -5.06 -22.26 -5.80
CA VAL A 195 -4.80 -23.56 -6.44
C VAL A 195 -3.35 -23.64 -6.88
#